data_dd988014c1c1e9a6892ab06f09248a12
#
_entry.id   dd988014c1c1e9a6892ab06f09248a12
#
_cell.length_a   1.000
_cell.length_b   1.000
_cell.length_c   1.000
_cell.angle_alpha   90.00
_cell.angle_beta   90.00
_cell.angle_gamma   90.00
#
_symmetry.space_group_name_H-M   'P 1'
#
loop_
_entity.id
_entity.type
_entity.pdbx_description
1 polymer ?
#
loop_
_entity_poly.entity_id
_entity_poly.type
_entity_poly.pdbx_seq_one_letter_code
_entity_poly.pdbx_strand_id
1 'polypeptide(L)'
;MKKIYRIALALFFAATGLNAQSSEKTVIINTNVGTMKARLYDDVPNHVRTFIARARQGEFNGTLFTRVIKEFMIQGGAPDSKNAPAGARCGFGDSSAEIMPELNDKYFHKRGALAAPRQNDDVNPEKKSDMSQFFIVQGKVYRNGELDTLELIANQDIRKKALDKFYRPIAVDLKMLKQSNKREYNKRVTAVNARIDSMILATPGHLIFTDEQRKAYTTDGG
;
A
#
# COMPACT_ATOMS: atom_id res chain seq x y z
N MET A 1 69.11 19.38 39.75
CA MET A 1 67.63 19.58 39.59
C MET A 1 67.23 19.17 38.20
N LYS A 2 66.60 17.97 38.04
CA LYS A 2 66.15 17.48 36.73
C LYS A 2 64.72 17.91 36.53
N LYS A 3 64.45 18.71 35.48
CA LYS A 3 63.07 19.10 35.07
C LYS A 3 62.40 17.96 34.25
N ILE A 4 61.29 17.42 34.80
CA ILE A 4 60.46 16.42 34.13
C ILE A 4 59.42 17.17 33.33
N TYR A 5 59.46 17.05 31.98
CA TYR A 5 58.42 17.54 31.10
C TYR A 5 57.35 16.44 30.93
N ARG A 6 56.11 16.71 31.40
CA ARG A 6 54.95 15.87 31.14
C ARG A 6 54.39 16.25 29.79
N ILE A 7 54.45 15.34 28.82
CA ILE A 7 53.76 15.46 27.54
C ILE A 7 52.34 14.96 27.74
N ALA A 8 51.37 15.87 27.63
CA ALA A 8 49.96 15.52 27.59
C ALA A 8 49.57 15.15 26.14
N LEU A 9 49.34 13.87 25.88
CA LEU A 9 48.83 13.39 24.60
C LEU A 9 47.29 13.57 24.58
N ALA A 10 46.82 14.59 23.88
CA ALA A 10 45.40 14.79 23.64
C ALA A 10 44.97 13.86 22.49
N LEU A 11 44.27 12.77 22.82
CA LEU A 11 43.60 11.93 21.84
C LEU A 11 42.36 12.66 21.30
N PHE A 12 42.49 13.18 20.09
CA PHE A 12 41.33 13.70 19.33
C PHE A 12 40.56 12.50 18.74
N PHE A 13 39.46 12.11 19.39
CA PHE A 13 38.49 11.19 18.78
C PHE A 13 37.70 11.97 17.70
N ALA A 14 38.12 11.86 16.46
CA ALA A 14 37.30 12.24 15.34
C ALA A 14 36.18 11.20 15.23
N ALA A 15 34.99 11.53 15.72
CA ALA A 15 33.78 10.79 15.44
C ALA A 15 33.47 10.96 13.95
N THR A 16 34.01 10.10 13.11
CA THR A 16 33.51 9.93 11.75
C THR A 16 32.12 9.35 11.86
N GLY A 17 31.10 10.20 11.68
CA GLY A 17 29.74 9.77 11.51
C GLY A 17 29.69 8.80 10.33
N LEU A 18 29.59 7.52 10.62
CA LEU A 18 29.18 6.51 9.65
C LEU A 18 27.74 6.85 9.27
N ASN A 19 27.59 7.69 8.23
CA ASN A 19 26.36 7.70 7.48
C ASN A 19 26.21 6.29 6.91
N ALA A 20 25.39 5.47 7.55
CA ALA A 20 24.91 4.22 6.98
C ALA A 20 24.10 4.61 5.73
N GLN A 21 24.78 4.71 4.61
CA GLN A 21 24.15 4.83 3.30
C GLN A 21 23.36 3.54 3.12
N SER A 22 22.03 3.61 3.30
CA SER A 22 21.15 2.48 3.07
C SER A 22 21.41 2.01 1.64
N SER A 23 22.06 0.85 1.48
CA SER A 23 22.28 0.29 0.15
C SER A 23 20.91 -0.07 -0.41
N GLU A 24 20.49 0.66 -1.43
CA GLU A 24 19.21 0.45 -2.11
C GLU A 24 19.11 -1.01 -2.58
N LYS A 25 18.22 -1.77 -1.97
CA LYS A 25 18.01 -3.18 -2.32
C LYS A 25 17.26 -3.28 -3.63
N THR A 26 17.89 -3.84 -4.63
CA THR A 26 17.33 -4.02 -5.97
C THR A 26 17.25 -5.50 -6.31
N VAL A 27 16.17 -5.91 -6.95
CA VAL A 27 16.00 -7.24 -7.54
C VAL A 27 15.83 -7.13 -9.05
N ILE A 28 16.35 -8.13 -9.75
CA ILE A 28 16.21 -8.28 -11.20
C ILE A 28 15.36 -9.51 -11.46
N ILE A 29 14.28 -9.33 -12.20
CA ILE A 29 13.36 -10.41 -12.60
C ILE A 29 13.55 -10.62 -14.09
N ASN A 30 14.24 -11.71 -14.46
CA ASN A 30 14.44 -12.12 -15.84
C ASN A 30 13.30 -13.02 -16.29
N THR A 31 12.68 -12.71 -17.39
CA THR A 31 11.59 -13.49 -18.00
C THR A 31 11.93 -13.82 -19.45
N ASN A 32 11.19 -14.74 -20.03
CA ASN A 32 11.32 -15.08 -21.47
C ASN A 32 10.90 -13.94 -22.42
N VAL A 33 10.26 -12.87 -21.89
CA VAL A 33 9.82 -11.72 -22.68
C VAL A 33 10.53 -10.41 -22.29
N GLY A 34 11.48 -10.46 -21.37
CA GLY A 34 12.27 -9.29 -20.97
C GLY A 34 12.68 -9.30 -19.51
N THR A 35 13.44 -8.28 -19.13
CA THR A 35 13.98 -8.09 -17.79
C THR A 35 13.31 -6.90 -17.10
N MET A 36 12.89 -7.09 -15.86
CA MET A 36 12.37 -6.05 -14.98
C MET A 36 13.33 -5.79 -13.83
N LYS A 37 13.43 -4.54 -13.40
CA LYS A 37 14.21 -4.14 -12.23
C LYS A 37 13.28 -3.50 -11.21
N ALA A 38 13.30 -4.00 -9.97
CA ALA A 38 12.50 -3.46 -8.88
C ALA A 38 13.36 -3.04 -7.70
N ARG A 39 13.05 -1.89 -7.11
CA ARG A 39 13.61 -1.43 -5.85
C ARG A 39 12.73 -1.91 -4.71
N LEU A 40 13.34 -2.47 -3.67
CA LEU A 40 12.63 -2.88 -2.46
C LEU A 40 12.71 -1.77 -1.40
N TYR A 41 11.63 -1.60 -0.66
CA TYR A 41 11.51 -0.55 0.35
C TYR A 41 12.04 -1.01 1.71
N ASP A 42 12.90 -0.22 2.35
CA ASP A 42 13.54 -0.58 3.63
C ASP A 42 12.57 -0.55 4.83
N ASP A 43 11.45 0.18 4.71
CA ASP A 43 10.42 0.34 5.76
C ASP A 43 9.54 -0.91 5.94
N VAL A 44 9.72 -1.95 5.13
CA VAL A 44 9.00 -3.25 5.22
C VAL A 44 10.01 -4.41 5.33
N PRO A 45 10.81 -4.43 6.42
CA PRO A 45 12.01 -5.26 6.51
C PRO A 45 11.73 -6.76 6.47
N ASN A 46 10.60 -7.23 6.99
CA ASN A 46 10.28 -8.66 6.98
C ASN A 46 9.93 -9.15 5.58
N HIS A 47 9.11 -8.38 4.83
CA HIS A 47 8.80 -8.68 3.43
C HIS A 47 10.07 -8.68 2.59
N VAL A 48 10.90 -7.64 2.72
CA VAL A 48 12.16 -7.53 1.97
C VAL A 48 13.09 -8.68 2.27
N ARG A 49 13.31 -8.99 3.56
CA ARG A 49 14.20 -10.08 3.98
C ARG A 49 13.71 -11.43 3.44
N THR A 50 12.41 -11.72 3.58
CA THR A 50 11.83 -12.99 3.15
C THR A 50 11.86 -13.10 1.64
N PHE A 51 11.50 -12.06 0.90
CA PHE A 51 11.56 -12.06 -0.57
C PHE A 51 12.99 -12.30 -1.09
N ILE A 52 13.99 -11.59 -0.54
CA ILE A 52 15.40 -11.77 -0.92
C ILE A 52 15.89 -13.16 -0.58
N ALA A 53 15.54 -13.73 0.59
CA ALA A 53 15.94 -15.07 0.98
C ALA A 53 15.43 -16.11 -0.03
N ARG A 54 14.15 -16.07 -0.38
CA ARG A 54 13.53 -16.96 -1.36
C ARG A 54 14.11 -16.79 -2.76
N ALA A 55 14.36 -15.55 -3.19
CA ALA A 55 15.00 -15.26 -4.46
C ALA A 55 16.43 -15.85 -4.52
N ARG A 56 17.21 -15.72 -3.45
CA ARG A 56 18.57 -16.32 -3.35
C ARG A 56 18.56 -17.85 -3.34
N GLN A 57 17.53 -18.45 -2.78
CA GLN A 57 17.32 -19.91 -2.80
C GLN A 57 16.83 -20.41 -4.18
N GLY A 58 16.57 -19.49 -5.11
CA GLY A 58 16.10 -19.83 -6.46
C GLY A 58 14.64 -20.31 -6.48
N GLU A 59 13.85 -20.01 -5.45
CA GLU A 59 12.48 -20.49 -5.37
C GLU A 59 11.60 -19.94 -6.48
N PHE A 60 11.83 -18.72 -6.93
CA PHE A 60 11.11 -18.11 -8.05
C PHE A 60 11.62 -18.53 -9.44
N ASN A 61 12.77 -19.21 -9.52
CA ASN A 61 13.34 -19.61 -10.80
C ASN A 61 12.51 -20.71 -11.46
N GLY A 62 12.15 -20.51 -12.73
CA GLY A 62 11.34 -21.46 -13.51
C GLY A 62 9.85 -21.47 -13.15
N THR A 63 9.40 -20.55 -12.30
CA THR A 63 7.97 -20.36 -12.03
C THR A 63 7.30 -19.57 -13.15
N LEU A 64 5.97 -19.65 -13.22
CA LEU A 64 5.16 -18.98 -14.24
C LEU A 64 4.42 -17.77 -13.67
N PHE A 65 4.05 -16.82 -14.53
CA PHE A 65 2.97 -15.88 -14.25
C PHE A 65 1.64 -16.62 -14.44
N THR A 66 1.08 -17.10 -13.34
CA THR A 66 -0.09 -17.98 -13.33
C THR A 66 -1.42 -17.22 -13.41
N ARG A 67 -1.39 -15.91 -13.09
CA ARG A 67 -2.57 -15.05 -13.13
C ARG A 67 -2.22 -13.73 -13.80
N VAL A 68 -2.88 -13.44 -14.91
CA VAL A 68 -2.69 -12.22 -15.70
C VAL A 68 -4.06 -11.60 -15.94
N ILE A 69 -4.30 -10.43 -15.36
CA ILE A 69 -5.56 -9.70 -15.49
C ILE A 69 -5.27 -8.32 -16.04
N LYS A 70 -5.83 -8.05 -17.21
CA LYS A 70 -5.74 -6.74 -17.88
C LYS A 70 -6.24 -5.63 -16.95
N GLU A 71 -5.53 -4.50 -16.95
CA GLU A 71 -5.85 -3.33 -16.15
C GLU A 71 -5.82 -3.59 -14.62
N PHE A 72 -5.20 -4.68 -14.20
CA PHE A 72 -5.04 -5.01 -12.78
C PHE A 72 -3.58 -5.41 -12.47
N MET A 73 -3.18 -6.67 -12.72
CA MET A 73 -1.84 -7.13 -12.35
C MET A 73 -1.41 -8.41 -13.10
N ILE A 74 -0.12 -8.73 -13.00
CA ILE A 74 0.42 -10.05 -13.30
C ILE A 74 0.95 -10.65 -12.00
N GLN A 75 0.60 -11.91 -11.69
CA GLN A 75 1.01 -12.63 -10.48
C GLN A 75 1.74 -13.91 -10.84
N GLY A 76 2.86 -14.14 -10.18
CA GLY A 76 3.72 -15.31 -10.40
C GLY A 76 4.50 -15.70 -9.16
N GLY A 77 5.42 -16.64 -9.33
CA GLY A 77 6.29 -17.12 -8.24
C GLY A 77 5.80 -18.40 -7.57
N ALA A 78 4.55 -18.79 -7.76
CA ALA A 78 3.95 -19.96 -7.10
C ALA A 78 4.78 -21.23 -7.33
N PRO A 79 5.16 -21.97 -6.26
CA PRO A 79 6.04 -23.15 -6.37
C PRO A 79 5.46 -24.28 -7.23
N ASP A 80 4.14 -24.44 -7.19
CA ASP A 80 3.39 -25.44 -7.97
C ASP A 80 3.37 -25.16 -9.48
N SER A 81 3.81 -23.95 -9.89
CA SER A 81 3.94 -23.59 -11.29
C SER A 81 5.26 -24.00 -11.93
N LYS A 82 6.24 -24.43 -11.13
CA LYS A 82 7.53 -24.92 -11.67
C LYS A 82 7.33 -26.16 -12.53
N ASN A 83 7.79 -26.07 -13.79
CA ASN A 83 7.69 -27.17 -14.75
C ASN A 83 6.25 -27.66 -14.98
N ALA A 84 5.25 -26.84 -14.67
CA ALA A 84 3.85 -27.20 -14.89
C ALA A 84 3.59 -27.44 -16.38
N PRO A 85 2.95 -28.56 -16.76
CA PRO A 85 2.58 -28.80 -18.14
C PRO A 85 1.50 -27.84 -18.62
N ALA A 86 1.41 -27.64 -19.92
CA ALA A 86 0.38 -26.78 -20.52
C ALA A 86 -1.02 -27.21 -20.07
N GLY A 87 -1.83 -26.26 -19.60
CA GLY A 87 -3.20 -26.52 -19.12
C GLY A 87 -3.30 -26.96 -17.65
N ALA A 88 -2.17 -27.15 -16.94
CA ALA A 88 -2.21 -27.45 -15.52
C ALA A 88 -2.78 -26.25 -14.70
N ARG A 89 -3.64 -26.57 -13.72
CA ARG A 89 -4.02 -25.59 -12.71
C ARG A 89 -2.88 -25.43 -11.70
N CYS A 90 -2.38 -24.21 -11.56
CA CYS A 90 -1.31 -23.85 -10.66
C CYS A 90 -1.50 -22.42 -10.15
N GLY A 91 -0.66 -21.97 -9.23
CA GLY A 91 -0.77 -20.63 -8.64
C GLY A 91 -1.48 -20.63 -7.28
N PHE A 92 -1.51 -21.77 -6.59
CA PHE A 92 -2.16 -21.88 -5.27
C PHE A 92 -1.33 -21.30 -4.14
N GLY A 93 -0.02 -21.09 -4.36
CA GLY A 93 0.89 -20.58 -3.36
C GLY A 93 1.28 -21.62 -2.31
N ASP A 94 1.83 -21.15 -1.20
CA ASP A 94 2.27 -21.98 -0.08
C ASP A 94 1.92 -21.29 1.24
N SER A 95 0.94 -21.83 1.96
CA SER A 95 0.49 -21.27 3.25
C SER A 95 1.57 -21.27 4.33
N SER A 96 2.60 -22.12 4.21
CA SER A 96 3.76 -22.10 5.12
C SER A 96 4.67 -20.89 4.92
N ALA A 97 4.49 -20.16 3.81
CA ALA A 97 5.24 -18.96 3.47
C ALA A 97 4.55 -17.67 3.91
N GLU A 98 3.48 -17.73 4.68
CA GLU A 98 2.76 -16.56 5.12
C GLU A 98 3.51 -15.80 6.23
N ILE A 99 3.52 -14.48 6.13
CA ILE A 99 4.06 -13.58 7.14
C ILE A 99 3.05 -12.49 7.52
N MET A 100 3.21 -11.93 8.71
CA MET A 100 2.39 -10.81 9.18
C MET A 100 2.54 -9.59 8.25
N PRO A 101 1.47 -8.83 8.02
CA PRO A 101 1.50 -7.68 7.14
C PRO A 101 2.40 -6.56 7.70
N GLU A 102 3.08 -5.85 6.80
CA GLU A 102 3.78 -4.59 7.09
C GLU A 102 3.15 -3.48 6.26
N LEU A 103 1.90 -3.11 6.62
CA LEU A 103 1.15 -2.08 5.92
C LEU A 103 1.74 -0.70 6.21
N ASN A 104 1.95 0.08 5.16
CA ASN A 104 2.51 1.42 5.24
C ASN A 104 1.81 2.32 4.22
N ASP A 105 1.18 3.40 4.68
CA ASP A 105 0.38 4.31 3.86
C ASP A 105 1.17 5.06 2.78
N LYS A 106 2.51 5.09 2.89
CA LYS A 106 3.39 5.63 1.84
C LYS A 106 3.38 4.78 0.58
N TYR A 107 3.06 3.46 0.69
CA TYR A 107 3.17 2.51 -0.40
C TYR A 107 1.79 2.05 -0.83
N PHE A 108 1.47 2.26 -2.07
CA PHE A 108 0.19 1.92 -2.66
C PHE A 108 0.39 1.25 -4.03
N HIS A 109 -0.65 0.61 -4.52
CA HIS A 109 -0.61 -0.20 -5.74
C HIS A 109 -0.65 0.65 -7.02
N LYS A 110 0.34 1.53 -7.20
CA LYS A 110 0.54 2.24 -8.48
C LYS A 110 1.17 1.30 -9.51
N ARG A 111 1.03 1.65 -10.79
CA ARG A 111 1.66 0.90 -11.88
C ARG A 111 3.16 0.62 -11.60
N GLY A 112 3.56 -0.64 -11.81
CA GLY A 112 4.92 -1.11 -11.55
C GLY A 112 5.22 -1.47 -10.09
N ALA A 113 4.27 -1.31 -9.15
CA ALA A 113 4.47 -1.77 -7.78
C ALA A 113 4.63 -3.29 -7.74
N LEU A 114 5.71 -3.77 -7.09
CA LEU A 114 5.93 -5.17 -6.74
C LEU A 114 5.39 -5.41 -5.34
N ALA A 115 4.45 -6.33 -5.19
CA ALA A 115 3.77 -6.58 -3.94
C ALA A 115 3.55 -8.08 -3.66
N ALA A 116 3.34 -8.43 -2.39
CA ALA A 116 2.98 -9.76 -1.96
C ALA A 116 1.45 -9.94 -1.99
N PRO A 117 0.93 -11.02 -2.57
CA PRO A 117 -0.49 -11.31 -2.54
C PRO A 117 -0.94 -11.78 -1.16
N ARG A 118 -2.25 -11.68 -0.89
CA ARG A 118 -2.91 -12.22 0.29
C ARG A 118 -4.31 -12.71 -0.04
N GLN A 119 -4.84 -13.57 0.80
CA GLN A 119 -6.25 -13.97 0.76
C GLN A 119 -7.16 -12.82 1.25
N ASN A 120 -8.45 -12.92 0.92
CA ASN A 120 -9.47 -11.98 1.39
C ASN A 120 -9.62 -12.01 2.91
N ASP A 121 -10.15 -10.93 3.49
CA ASP A 121 -10.25 -10.73 4.94
C ASP A 121 -11.13 -11.79 5.64
N ASP A 122 -12.14 -12.36 4.95
CA ASP A 122 -13.01 -13.44 5.46
C ASP A 122 -12.28 -14.76 5.71
N VAL A 123 -11.23 -15.06 4.95
CA VAL A 123 -10.40 -16.26 5.13
C VAL A 123 -9.04 -15.96 5.74
N ASN A 124 -8.64 -14.70 5.74
CA ASN A 124 -7.35 -14.22 6.27
C ASN A 124 -7.56 -12.91 7.05
N PRO A 125 -8.21 -12.95 8.21
CA PRO A 125 -8.50 -11.75 9.01
C PRO A 125 -7.24 -11.05 9.53
N GLU A 126 -6.14 -11.79 9.67
CA GLU A 126 -4.83 -11.25 10.06
C GLU A 126 -4.11 -10.56 8.89
N LYS A 127 -4.66 -10.61 7.66
CA LYS A 127 -4.12 -10.01 6.44
C LYS A 127 -2.69 -10.45 6.11
N LYS A 128 -2.31 -11.68 6.50
CA LYS A 128 -0.98 -12.24 6.20
C LYS A 128 -0.70 -12.25 4.71
N SER A 129 0.53 -11.96 4.37
CA SER A 129 1.04 -11.98 2.99
C SER A 129 1.62 -13.35 2.65
N ASP A 130 1.25 -13.89 1.48
CA ASP A 130 1.87 -15.10 0.92
C ASP A 130 3.19 -14.72 0.23
N MET A 131 4.31 -15.08 0.85
CA MET A 131 5.65 -14.77 0.33
C MET A 131 6.17 -15.82 -0.66
N SER A 132 5.39 -16.85 -0.98
CA SER A 132 5.72 -17.80 -2.06
C SER A 132 5.40 -17.24 -3.44
N GLN A 133 4.70 -16.13 -3.49
CA GLN A 133 4.26 -15.46 -4.72
C GLN A 133 4.53 -13.96 -4.66
N PHE A 134 4.44 -13.32 -5.80
CA PHE A 134 4.44 -11.87 -5.93
C PHE A 134 3.51 -11.44 -7.08
N PHE A 135 3.10 -10.19 -7.07
CA PHE A 135 2.42 -9.62 -8.23
C PHE A 135 3.03 -8.26 -8.59
N ILE A 136 2.87 -7.89 -9.85
CA ILE A 136 3.28 -6.59 -10.38
C ILE A 136 2.03 -5.91 -10.91
N VAL A 137 1.78 -4.71 -10.42
CA VAL A 137 0.61 -3.91 -10.79
C VAL A 137 0.75 -3.41 -12.23
N GLN A 138 -0.21 -3.73 -13.07
CA GLN A 138 -0.43 -3.05 -14.34
C GLN A 138 -1.33 -1.84 -14.12
N GLY A 139 -2.45 -2.04 -13.43
CA GLY A 139 -3.48 -1.06 -13.16
C GLY A 139 -4.12 -0.45 -14.40
N LYS A 140 -5.08 0.44 -14.20
CA LYS A 140 -5.64 1.31 -15.22
C LYS A 140 -5.40 2.77 -14.87
N VAL A 141 -5.45 3.66 -15.83
CA VAL A 141 -5.48 5.10 -15.59
C VAL A 141 -6.90 5.51 -15.23
N TYR A 142 -7.07 6.11 -14.05
CA TYR A 142 -8.36 6.56 -13.55
C TYR A 142 -8.60 8.03 -13.91
N ARG A 143 -9.87 8.42 -14.04
CA ARG A 143 -10.29 9.82 -13.98
C ARG A 143 -10.58 10.19 -12.52
N ASN A 144 -10.43 11.47 -12.15
CA ASN A 144 -10.70 11.92 -10.78
C ASN A 144 -12.10 11.53 -10.30
N GLY A 145 -13.13 11.66 -11.11
CA GLY A 145 -14.49 11.26 -10.74
C GLY A 145 -14.67 9.76 -10.51
N GLU A 146 -13.82 8.90 -11.10
CA GLU A 146 -13.80 7.47 -10.78
C GLU A 146 -13.21 7.22 -9.40
N LEU A 147 -12.13 7.94 -9.03
CA LEU A 147 -11.55 7.87 -7.69
C LEU A 147 -12.53 8.39 -6.63
N ASP A 148 -13.24 9.49 -6.89
CA ASP A 148 -14.29 10.00 -6.01
C ASP A 148 -15.40 8.95 -5.80
N THR A 149 -15.77 8.23 -6.86
CA THR A 149 -16.76 7.15 -6.79
C THR A 149 -16.25 5.99 -5.92
N LEU A 150 -14.98 5.61 -6.05
CA LEU A 150 -14.38 4.57 -5.21
C LEU A 150 -14.37 4.98 -3.73
N GLU A 151 -14.02 6.23 -3.42
CA GLU A 151 -14.10 6.75 -2.05
C GLU A 151 -15.54 6.71 -1.50
N LEU A 152 -16.52 7.11 -2.31
CA LEU A 152 -17.93 7.07 -1.91
C LEU A 152 -18.41 5.65 -1.62
N ILE A 153 -18.06 4.68 -2.47
CA ILE A 153 -18.43 3.27 -2.29
C ILE A 153 -17.75 2.68 -1.06
N ALA A 154 -16.44 2.87 -0.92
CA ALA A 154 -15.67 2.33 0.20
C ALA A 154 -16.13 2.88 1.55
N ASN A 155 -16.55 4.14 1.60
CA ASN A 155 -17.01 4.80 2.83
C ASN A 155 -18.53 4.77 3.02
N GLN A 156 -19.28 4.01 2.21
CA GLN A 156 -20.75 4.04 2.20
C GLN A 156 -21.37 3.80 3.57
N ASP A 157 -20.91 2.78 4.29
CA ASP A 157 -21.46 2.42 5.61
C ASP A 157 -21.10 3.45 6.68
N ILE A 158 -19.87 3.97 6.64
CA ILE A 158 -19.42 5.03 7.54
C ILE A 158 -20.25 6.29 7.31
N ARG A 159 -20.42 6.66 6.05
CA ARG A 159 -21.23 7.83 5.64
C ARG A 159 -22.69 7.69 6.04
N LYS A 160 -23.28 6.51 5.90
CA LYS A 160 -24.66 6.24 6.34
C LYS A 160 -24.80 6.48 7.85
N LYS A 161 -23.90 5.90 8.67
CA LYS A 161 -23.89 6.13 10.13
C LYS A 161 -23.72 7.62 10.48
N ALA A 162 -22.86 8.34 9.77
CA ALA A 162 -22.64 9.76 9.98
C ALA A 162 -23.88 10.60 9.60
N LEU A 163 -24.55 10.27 8.49
CA LEU A 163 -25.81 10.92 8.10
C LEU A 163 -26.90 10.68 9.12
N ASP A 164 -27.04 9.48 9.63
CA ASP A 164 -28.02 9.14 10.67
C ASP A 164 -27.76 9.94 11.96
N LYS A 165 -26.48 10.13 12.30
CA LYS A 165 -26.09 10.86 13.51
C LYS A 165 -26.21 12.39 13.39
N PHE A 166 -25.83 12.98 12.26
CA PHE A 166 -25.67 14.43 12.17
C PHE A 166 -26.69 15.12 11.26
N TYR A 167 -27.22 14.45 10.24
CA TYR A 167 -28.13 15.04 9.28
C TYR A 167 -29.59 14.75 9.61
N ARG A 168 -29.96 13.48 9.87
CA ARG A 168 -31.37 13.11 10.12
C ARG A 168 -32.05 13.90 11.25
N PRO A 169 -31.38 14.13 12.40
CA PRO A 169 -32.03 14.86 13.50
C PRO A 169 -32.46 16.28 13.13
N ILE A 170 -31.83 16.91 12.15
CA ILE A 170 -32.08 18.31 11.75
C ILE A 170 -32.64 18.42 10.32
N ALA A 171 -32.99 17.29 9.69
CA ALA A 171 -33.43 17.29 8.29
C ALA A 171 -34.67 18.12 8.04
N VAL A 172 -35.65 18.13 9.00
CA VAL A 172 -36.87 18.92 8.93
C VAL A 172 -36.55 20.40 9.01
N ASP A 173 -35.72 20.81 9.96
CA ASP A 173 -35.30 22.22 10.13
C ASP A 173 -34.56 22.72 8.90
N LEU A 174 -33.65 21.86 8.33
CA LEU A 174 -32.96 22.22 7.10
C LEU A 174 -33.92 22.39 5.92
N LYS A 175 -34.97 21.57 5.81
CA LYS A 175 -35.99 21.73 4.78
C LYS A 175 -36.72 23.05 4.88
N MET A 176 -37.10 23.47 6.10
CA MET A 176 -37.74 24.76 6.35
C MET A 176 -36.80 25.94 6.05
N LEU A 177 -35.55 25.86 6.50
CA LEU A 177 -34.54 26.88 6.24
C LEU A 177 -34.21 27.04 4.75
N LYS A 178 -34.23 25.97 3.99
CA LYS A 178 -33.99 26.02 2.54
C LYS A 178 -34.97 26.95 1.84
N GLN A 179 -36.22 27.05 2.34
CA GLN A 179 -37.27 27.88 1.77
C GLN A 179 -37.28 29.31 2.36
N SER A 180 -36.97 29.42 3.66
CA SER A 180 -37.11 30.70 4.40
C SER A 180 -35.82 31.49 4.52
N ASN A 181 -34.66 30.83 4.65
CA ASN A 181 -33.37 31.47 4.86
C ASN A 181 -32.23 30.67 4.24
N LYS A 182 -32.01 30.89 2.94
CA LYS A 182 -30.95 30.17 2.16
C LYS A 182 -29.55 30.36 2.75
N ARG A 183 -29.23 31.51 3.34
CA ARG A 183 -27.90 31.77 3.93
C ARG A 183 -27.65 30.87 5.15
N GLU A 184 -28.63 30.81 6.06
CA GLU A 184 -28.54 29.97 7.26
C GLU A 184 -28.58 28.48 6.90
N TYR A 185 -29.42 28.11 5.91
CA TYR A 185 -29.39 26.73 5.35
C TYR A 185 -28.02 26.34 4.89
N ASN A 186 -27.35 27.12 4.03
CA ASN A 186 -26.02 26.83 3.54
C ASN A 186 -25.01 26.69 4.67
N LYS A 187 -25.04 27.61 5.65
CA LYS A 187 -24.15 27.54 6.82
C LYS A 187 -24.33 26.26 7.61
N ARG A 188 -25.57 25.84 7.88
CA ARG A 188 -25.83 24.59 8.61
C ARG A 188 -25.46 23.34 7.82
N VAL A 189 -25.73 23.30 6.53
CA VAL A 189 -25.36 22.21 5.65
C VAL A 189 -23.83 22.05 5.61
N THR A 190 -23.11 23.17 5.47
CA THR A 190 -21.64 23.15 5.52
C THR A 190 -21.11 22.59 6.85
N ALA A 191 -21.69 23.04 7.97
CA ALA A 191 -21.28 22.53 9.28
C ALA A 191 -21.59 21.05 9.49
N VAL A 192 -22.72 20.56 8.97
CA VAL A 192 -23.07 19.13 9.03
C VAL A 192 -22.14 18.29 8.15
N ASN A 193 -21.88 18.75 6.94
CA ASN A 193 -20.94 18.04 6.05
C ASN A 193 -19.55 17.95 6.69
N ALA A 194 -19.04 19.02 7.28
CA ALA A 194 -17.77 19.00 7.99
C ALA A 194 -17.72 17.96 9.13
N ARG A 195 -18.84 17.74 9.85
CA ARG A 195 -18.95 16.70 10.87
C ARG A 195 -18.97 15.29 10.27
N ILE A 196 -19.66 15.13 9.15
CA ILE A 196 -19.69 13.86 8.41
C ILE A 196 -18.30 13.49 7.94
N ASP A 197 -17.61 14.43 7.29
CA ASP A 197 -16.24 14.24 6.79
C ASP A 197 -15.25 13.94 7.93
N SER A 198 -15.36 14.67 9.04
CA SER A 198 -14.57 14.41 10.25
C SER A 198 -14.80 13.01 10.81
N MET A 199 -16.04 12.51 10.80
CA MET A 199 -16.36 11.15 11.26
C MET A 199 -15.80 10.10 10.29
N ILE A 200 -15.82 10.33 8.98
CA ILE A 200 -15.23 9.44 7.99
C ILE A 200 -13.74 9.33 8.25
N LEU A 201 -13.04 10.46 8.35
CA LEU A 201 -11.59 10.51 8.60
C LEU A 201 -11.17 9.83 9.92
N ALA A 202 -12.00 9.94 10.96
CA ALA A 202 -11.74 9.37 12.27
C ALA A 202 -12.04 7.85 12.34
N THR A 203 -12.73 7.29 11.35
CA THR A 203 -13.14 5.88 11.36
C THR A 203 -12.06 5.01 10.71
N PRO A 204 -11.50 4.00 11.42
CA PRO A 204 -10.54 3.07 10.84
C PRO A 204 -11.10 2.37 9.59
N GLY A 205 -10.26 2.20 8.58
CA GLY A 205 -10.63 1.55 7.32
C GLY A 205 -11.36 2.44 6.32
N HIS A 206 -11.47 3.76 6.57
CA HIS A 206 -11.91 4.69 5.55
C HIS A 206 -10.95 4.73 4.36
N LEU A 207 -11.46 5.07 3.18
CA LEU A 207 -10.67 5.29 1.98
C LEU A 207 -10.77 6.76 1.55
N ILE A 208 -9.64 7.46 1.57
CA ILE A 208 -9.48 8.78 0.94
C ILE A 208 -8.13 8.78 0.26
N PHE A 209 -8.13 9.03 -1.05
CA PHE A 209 -6.88 9.11 -1.80
C PHE A 209 -6.16 10.43 -1.52
N THR A 210 -4.87 10.33 -1.19
CA THR A 210 -4.00 11.51 -1.08
C THR A 210 -3.77 12.15 -2.46
N ASP A 211 -3.31 13.39 -2.50
CA ASP A 211 -2.97 14.08 -3.75
C ASP A 211 -1.91 13.30 -4.56
N GLU A 212 -0.94 12.69 -3.87
CA GLU A 212 0.08 11.85 -4.51
C GLU A 212 -0.55 10.60 -5.15
N GLN A 213 -1.44 9.92 -4.43
CA GLN A 213 -2.15 8.75 -4.95
C GLN A 213 -3.05 9.13 -6.13
N ARG A 214 -3.81 10.22 -6.02
CA ARG A 214 -4.65 10.74 -7.11
C ARG A 214 -3.81 11.05 -8.34
N LYS A 215 -2.70 11.75 -8.17
CA LYS A 215 -1.78 12.04 -9.26
C LYS A 215 -1.27 10.76 -9.92
N ALA A 216 -0.75 9.81 -9.15
CA ALA A 216 -0.23 8.55 -9.68
C ALA A 216 -1.30 7.76 -10.43
N TYR A 217 -2.49 7.60 -9.84
CA TYR A 217 -3.59 6.84 -10.44
C TYR A 217 -4.17 7.49 -11.70
N THR A 218 -4.10 8.82 -11.82
CA THR A 218 -4.61 9.56 -12.98
C THR A 218 -3.58 9.77 -14.08
N THR A 219 -2.28 9.55 -13.81
CA THR A 219 -1.20 9.66 -14.83
C THR A 219 -0.67 8.32 -15.26
N ASP A 220 -0.22 7.50 -14.31
CA ASP A 220 0.48 6.25 -14.58
C ASP A 220 -0.48 5.04 -14.47
N GLY A 221 -1.47 5.14 -13.62
CA GLY A 221 -2.41 4.10 -13.29
C GLY A 221 -2.04 3.31 -12.03
N GLY A 222 -2.96 2.43 -11.61
CA GLY A 222 -2.83 1.59 -10.41
C GLY A 222 -4.03 0.67 -10.18
#